data_685ea1a5c5ec5740bf0497c536992086
#
_entry.id   685ea1a5c5ec5740bf0497c536992086
#
_cell.length_a   1.000
_cell.length_b   1.000
_cell.length_c   1.000
_cell.angle_alpha   90.00
_cell.angle_beta   90.00
_cell.angle_gamma   90.00
#
_symmetry.space_group_name_H-M   'P 1'
#
loop_
_entity.id
_entity.type
_entity.pdbx_description
1 polymer ?
#
loop_
_entity_poly.entity_id
_entity_poly.type
_entity_poly.pdbx_seq_one_letter_code
_entity_poly.pdbx_strand_id
1 'polypeptide(L)'
;MHINGSRKLNALLAALALLPAMAFADSASGDSPEDSRLAAGKQLTMARDKGNCLACHAIADGELPGTLGPPLVYMQQRFPDKAQLRAQVWDPTARNPDTVMPPFGRHQILSEAEIDLIVDYIHSL
;
A
#
# COMPACT_ATOMS: atom_id res chain seq x y z
N MET A 1 -91.10 -25.01 -4.19
CA MET A 1 -90.04 -26.03 -4.16
C MET A 1 -88.73 -25.36 -4.00
N HIS A 2 -88.09 -25.52 -2.82
CA HIS A 2 -86.91 -24.83 -2.44
C HIS A 2 -85.64 -25.56 -2.85
N ILE A 3 -84.69 -24.90 -3.43
CA ILE A 3 -83.33 -25.37 -3.60
C ILE A 3 -82.40 -24.39 -2.97
N ASN A 4 -81.87 -24.88 -1.90
CA ASN A 4 -80.92 -24.09 -1.09
C ASN A 4 -79.47 -24.43 -1.54
N GLY A 5 -78.83 -23.49 -2.16
CA GLY A 5 -77.46 -23.69 -2.64
C GLY A 5 -76.43 -23.05 -1.70
N SER A 6 -75.79 -23.90 -0.92
CA SER A 6 -74.72 -23.47 -0.04
C SER A 6 -73.46 -23.06 -0.82
N ARG A 7 -73.11 -21.80 -0.74
CA ARG A 7 -71.85 -21.29 -1.25
C ARG A 7 -70.74 -21.60 -0.24
N LYS A 8 -69.86 -22.49 -0.61
CA LYS A 8 -68.62 -22.74 0.15
C LYS A 8 -67.56 -21.67 -0.23
N LEU A 9 -67.28 -20.84 0.72
CA LEU A 9 -66.26 -19.81 0.57
C LEU A 9 -64.88 -20.44 0.80
N ASN A 10 -64.11 -20.65 -0.25
CA ASN A 10 -62.74 -21.08 -0.15
C ASN A 10 -61.84 -19.90 0.20
N ALA A 11 -61.39 -19.85 1.45
CA ALA A 11 -60.35 -18.92 1.87
C ALA A 11 -58.98 -19.42 1.36
N LEU A 12 -58.46 -18.78 0.35
CA LEU A 12 -57.03 -18.94 -0.02
C LEU A 12 -56.16 -18.18 1.00
N LEU A 13 -55.47 -18.95 1.82
CA LEU A 13 -54.37 -18.44 2.65
C LEU A 13 -53.14 -18.24 1.74
N ALA A 14 -52.87 -17.01 1.38
CA ALA A 14 -51.61 -16.65 0.76
C ALA A 14 -50.49 -16.62 1.81
N ALA A 15 -49.70 -17.65 1.85
CA ALA A 15 -48.48 -17.69 2.65
C ALA A 15 -47.42 -16.80 1.99
N LEU A 16 -47.19 -15.59 2.54
CA LEU A 16 -46.14 -14.67 2.13
C LEU A 16 -44.82 -15.19 2.74
N ALA A 17 -44.02 -15.90 1.92
CA ALA A 17 -42.70 -16.35 2.31
C ALA A 17 -41.76 -15.14 2.38
N LEU A 18 -41.41 -14.70 3.62
CA LEU A 18 -40.30 -13.78 3.85
C LEU A 18 -38.99 -14.54 3.63
N LEU A 19 -38.36 -14.33 2.48
CA LEU A 19 -36.97 -14.75 2.26
C LEU A 19 -36.06 -13.78 3.00
N PRO A 20 -35.17 -14.25 3.90
CA PRO A 20 -34.15 -13.39 4.45
C PRO A 20 -33.18 -13.01 3.34
N ALA A 21 -33.06 -11.71 3.04
CA ALA A 21 -32.01 -11.18 2.20
C ALA A 21 -30.67 -11.43 2.95
N MET A 22 -29.94 -12.46 2.51
CA MET A 22 -28.54 -12.60 2.92
C MET A 22 -27.77 -11.46 2.31
N ALA A 23 -27.49 -10.44 3.12
CA ALA A 23 -26.50 -9.43 2.80
C ALA A 23 -25.14 -10.14 2.71
N PHE A 24 -24.65 -10.39 1.51
CA PHE A 24 -23.26 -10.70 1.28
C PHE A 24 -22.48 -9.45 1.70
N ALA A 25 -21.90 -9.48 2.92
CA ALA A 25 -20.88 -8.56 3.29
C ALA A 25 -19.70 -8.84 2.35
N ASP A 26 -19.56 -7.99 1.34
CA ASP A 26 -18.40 -7.94 0.47
C ASP A 26 -17.22 -7.56 1.39
N SER A 27 -16.47 -8.58 1.81
CA SER A 27 -15.21 -8.38 2.51
C SER A 27 -14.21 -7.91 1.45
N ALA A 28 -14.36 -6.66 1.04
CA ALA A 28 -13.29 -5.95 0.35
C ALA A 28 -12.13 -5.91 1.34
N SER A 29 -11.16 -6.81 1.16
CA SER A 29 -9.81 -6.69 1.70
C SER A 29 -9.16 -5.50 0.98
N GLY A 30 -9.70 -4.30 1.23
CA GLY A 30 -9.15 -3.07 0.73
C GLY A 30 -7.89 -2.79 1.51
N ASP A 31 -6.73 -2.89 0.85
CA ASP A 31 -5.50 -2.33 1.38
C ASP A 31 -5.80 -0.91 1.87
N SER A 32 -5.32 -0.58 3.07
CA SER A 32 -5.47 0.78 3.57
C SER A 32 -4.75 1.75 2.61
N PRO A 33 -5.13 3.04 2.58
CA PRO A 33 -4.36 4.03 1.82
C PRO A 33 -2.87 4.04 2.19
N GLU A 34 -2.55 3.72 3.44
CA GLU A 34 -1.17 3.58 3.92
C GLU A 34 -0.48 2.37 3.27
N ASP A 35 -1.11 1.20 3.27
CA ASP A 35 -0.56 -0.01 2.64
C ASP A 35 -0.30 0.20 1.15
N SER A 36 -1.21 0.87 0.46
CA SER A 36 -1.06 1.23 -0.96
C SER A 36 0.14 2.15 -1.19
N ARG A 37 0.38 3.12 -0.30
CA ARG A 37 1.54 4.02 -0.36
C ARG A 37 2.84 3.26 -0.14
N LEU A 38 2.90 2.40 0.87
CA LEU A 38 4.07 1.57 1.15
C LEU A 38 4.38 0.61 -0.01
N ALA A 39 3.37 -0.01 -0.60
CA ALA A 39 3.53 -0.87 -1.76
C ALA A 39 4.10 -0.10 -2.97
N ALA A 40 3.58 1.10 -3.26
CA ALA A 40 4.11 1.96 -4.31
C ALA A 40 5.56 2.39 -4.04
N GLY A 41 5.86 2.77 -2.80
CA GLY A 41 7.23 3.11 -2.38
C GLY A 41 8.20 1.93 -2.53
N LYS A 42 7.76 0.72 -2.17
CA LYS A 42 8.54 -0.51 -2.37
C LYS A 42 8.86 -0.74 -3.84
N GLN A 43 7.86 -0.64 -4.72
CA GLN A 43 8.06 -0.80 -6.16
C GLN A 43 9.09 0.18 -6.71
N LEU A 44 8.98 1.46 -6.37
CA LEU A 44 9.93 2.49 -6.79
C LEU A 44 11.34 2.25 -6.26
N THR A 45 11.45 1.78 -5.00
CA THR A 45 12.72 1.45 -4.34
C THR A 45 13.46 0.33 -5.06
N MET A 46 12.73 -0.70 -5.53
CA MET A 46 13.29 -1.88 -6.18
C MET A 46 13.45 -1.73 -7.69
N ALA A 47 12.70 -0.84 -8.34
CA ALA A 47 12.71 -0.69 -9.79
C ALA A 47 14.07 -0.19 -10.29
N ARG A 48 14.66 -0.93 -11.25
CA ARG A 48 16.01 -0.67 -11.79
C ARG A 48 16.11 0.64 -12.56
N ASP A 49 15.01 1.09 -13.13
CA ASP A 49 14.87 2.34 -13.90
C ASP A 49 14.40 3.52 -13.04
N LYS A 50 14.28 3.31 -11.71
CA LYS A 50 13.87 4.29 -10.73
C LYS A 50 14.87 4.41 -9.58
N GLY A 51 14.47 4.09 -8.35
CA GLY A 51 15.35 4.19 -7.18
C GLY A 51 16.54 3.24 -7.24
N ASN A 52 16.31 2.00 -7.66
CA ASN A 52 17.31 0.94 -7.73
C ASN A 52 18.15 0.82 -6.46
N CYS A 53 17.54 1.06 -5.31
CA CYS A 53 18.24 1.12 -4.02
C CYS A 53 18.90 -0.22 -3.67
N LEU A 54 18.29 -1.32 -4.14
CA LEU A 54 18.81 -2.68 -3.94
C LEU A 54 20.20 -2.89 -4.58
N ALA A 55 20.56 -2.11 -5.61
CA ALA A 55 21.88 -2.21 -6.23
C ALA A 55 23.02 -1.90 -5.24
N CYS A 56 22.74 -1.13 -4.19
CA CYS A 56 23.73 -0.71 -3.20
C CYS A 56 23.39 -1.14 -1.77
N HIS A 57 22.11 -1.26 -1.43
CA HIS A 57 21.64 -1.51 -0.07
C HIS A 57 20.99 -2.88 0.08
N ALA A 58 21.27 -3.56 1.20
CA ALA A 58 20.48 -4.72 1.58
C ALA A 58 19.11 -4.25 2.13
N ILE A 59 18.05 -4.85 1.59
CA ILE A 59 16.65 -4.61 1.96
C ILE A 59 16.00 -5.98 2.16
N ALA A 60 15.18 -6.14 3.20
CA ALA A 60 14.70 -7.45 3.67
C ALA A 60 14.06 -8.33 2.59
N ASP A 61 13.28 -7.73 1.67
CA ASP A 61 12.57 -8.46 0.61
C ASP A 61 13.30 -8.39 -0.75
N GLY A 62 14.56 -7.94 -0.76
CA GLY A 62 15.33 -7.79 -1.98
C GLY A 62 16.18 -9.03 -2.29
N GLU A 63 16.21 -9.42 -3.56
CA GLU A 63 17.07 -10.49 -4.05
C GLU A 63 18.41 -9.94 -4.56
N LEU A 64 19.51 -10.59 -4.20
CA LEU A 64 20.86 -10.23 -4.63
C LEU A 64 21.21 -8.75 -4.34
N PRO A 65 21.12 -8.29 -3.09
CA PRO A 65 21.40 -6.91 -2.73
C PRO A 65 22.88 -6.57 -2.89
N GLY A 66 23.15 -5.32 -3.25
CA GLY A 66 24.51 -4.76 -3.16
C GLY A 66 24.96 -4.52 -1.73
N THR A 67 26.24 -4.29 -1.56
CA THR A 67 26.88 -4.06 -0.25
C THR A 67 27.61 -2.71 -0.17
N LEU A 68 27.40 -1.84 -1.16
CA LEU A 68 28.06 -0.56 -1.24
C LEU A 68 27.51 0.45 -0.21
N GLY A 69 26.21 0.35 0.08
CA GLY A 69 25.53 1.13 1.11
C GLY A 69 25.20 0.29 2.35
N PRO A 70 24.88 0.92 3.48
CA PRO A 70 24.48 0.20 4.68
C PRO A 70 23.11 -0.48 4.48
N PRO A 71 22.82 -1.60 5.19
CA PRO A 71 21.49 -2.20 5.17
C PRO A 71 20.40 -1.20 5.58
N LEU A 72 19.25 -1.26 4.89
CA LEU A 72 18.08 -0.44 5.23
C LEU A 72 17.21 -1.21 6.22
N VAL A 73 17.57 -1.12 7.49
CA VAL A 73 16.90 -1.76 8.62
C VAL A 73 16.84 -0.80 9.80
N TYR A 74 15.82 -0.94 10.63
CA TYR A 74 15.59 -0.08 11.80
C TYR A 74 15.58 1.41 11.45
N MET A 75 14.96 1.74 10.33
CA MET A 75 15.08 3.08 9.76
C MET A 75 14.40 4.15 10.60
N GLN A 76 13.30 3.83 11.28
CA GLN A 76 12.66 4.74 12.25
C GLN A 76 13.57 5.10 13.43
N GLN A 77 14.39 4.15 13.87
CA GLN A 77 15.34 4.39 14.97
C GLN A 77 16.53 5.21 14.48
N ARG A 78 16.99 4.97 13.26
CA ARG A 78 18.13 5.69 12.65
C ARG A 78 17.76 7.09 12.18
N PHE A 79 16.51 7.28 11.79
CA PHE A 79 15.94 8.53 11.32
C PHE A 79 14.59 8.78 12.03
N PRO A 80 14.59 9.14 13.32
CA PRO A 80 13.33 9.42 14.02
C PRO A 80 12.51 10.53 13.35
N ASP A 81 13.19 11.51 12.74
CA ASP A 81 12.60 12.52 11.89
C ASP A 81 12.70 12.06 10.42
N LYS A 82 11.56 11.71 9.84
CA LYS A 82 11.45 11.26 8.45
C LYS A 82 11.94 12.33 7.44
N ALA A 83 11.87 13.61 7.79
CA ALA A 83 12.39 14.69 6.95
C ALA A 83 13.92 14.58 6.75
N GLN A 84 14.66 14.07 7.73
CA GLN A 84 16.09 13.82 7.59
C GLN A 84 16.38 12.67 6.62
N LEU A 85 15.58 11.62 6.63
CA LEU A 85 15.68 10.54 5.64
C LEU A 85 15.36 11.05 4.24
N ARG A 86 14.30 11.88 4.11
CA ARG A 86 13.96 12.53 2.84
C ARG A 86 15.12 13.38 2.30
N ALA A 87 15.73 14.19 3.16
CA ALA A 87 16.90 15.01 2.77
C ALA A 87 18.08 14.14 2.33
N GLN A 88 18.30 13.00 2.98
CA GLN A 88 19.35 12.04 2.61
C GLN A 88 19.11 11.42 1.23
N VAL A 89 17.86 11.12 0.86
CA VAL A 89 17.53 10.61 -0.48
C VAL A 89 17.58 11.73 -1.51
N TRP A 90 17.16 12.94 -1.14
CA TRP A 90 17.17 14.09 -2.01
C TRP A 90 18.57 14.48 -2.49
N ASP A 91 19.46 14.71 -1.53
CA ASP A 91 20.85 15.09 -1.78
C ASP A 91 21.79 14.56 -0.68
N PRO A 92 22.30 13.37 -0.79
CA PRO A 92 23.22 12.79 0.20
C PRO A 92 24.56 13.53 0.25
N THR A 93 24.92 14.30 -0.80
CA THR A 93 26.18 15.05 -0.85
C THR A 93 26.20 16.20 0.16
N ALA A 94 25.04 16.68 0.58
CA ALA A 94 24.92 17.70 1.61
C ALA A 94 25.49 17.24 2.98
N ARG A 95 25.42 15.93 3.26
CA ARG A 95 25.96 15.33 4.50
C ARG A 95 27.32 14.67 4.31
N ASN A 96 27.57 14.10 3.15
CA ASN A 96 28.83 13.48 2.79
C ASN A 96 29.16 13.82 1.33
N PRO A 97 30.04 14.80 1.08
CA PRO A 97 30.41 15.20 -0.28
C PRO A 97 31.03 14.10 -1.12
N ASP A 98 31.65 13.10 -0.47
CA ASP A 98 32.34 11.98 -1.12
C ASP A 98 31.44 10.75 -1.30
N THR A 99 30.12 10.87 -1.07
CA THR A 99 29.19 9.76 -1.20
C THR A 99 29.07 9.29 -2.65
N VAL A 100 28.94 7.98 -2.81
CA VAL A 100 28.57 7.36 -4.12
C VAL A 100 27.07 7.22 -4.30
N MET A 101 26.26 7.51 -3.27
CA MET A 101 24.80 7.50 -3.36
C MET A 101 24.35 8.65 -4.27
N PRO A 102 23.52 8.38 -5.30
CA PRO A 102 23.07 9.44 -6.21
C PRO A 102 22.17 10.46 -5.51
N PRO A 103 22.28 11.75 -5.85
CA PRO A 103 21.37 12.78 -5.35
C PRO A 103 20.06 12.78 -6.15
N PHE A 104 19.17 11.86 -5.80
CA PHE A 104 17.97 11.52 -6.57
C PHE A 104 17.05 12.70 -6.85
N GLY A 105 16.87 13.58 -5.87
CA GLY A 105 16.05 14.79 -6.04
C GLY A 105 16.80 15.90 -6.74
N ARG A 106 17.99 16.23 -6.26
CA ARG A 106 18.79 17.34 -6.81
C ARG A 106 19.09 17.17 -8.30
N HIS A 107 19.34 15.94 -8.75
CA HIS A 107 19.58 15.62 -10.16
C HIS A 107 18.32 15.22 -10.92
N GLN A 108 17.13 15.33 -10.32
CA GLN A 108 15.84 15.01 -10.93
C GLN A 108 15.77 13.57 -11.48
N ILE A 109 16.48 12.64 -10.85
CA ILE A 109 16.42 11.20 -11.16
C ILE A 109 15.03 10.66 -10.78
N LEU A 110 14.49 11.15 -9.67
CA LEU A 110 13.16 10.89 -9.16
C LEU A 110 12.42 12.19 -8.94
N SER A 111 11.11 12.18 -9.16
CA SER A 111 10.24 13.30 -8.77
C SER A 111 10.10 13.38 -7.25
N GLU A 112 9.65 14.53 -6.73
CA GLU A 112 9.39 14.71 -5.30
C GLU A 112 8.38 13.69 -4.77
N ALA A 113 7.30 13.45 -5.52
CA ALA A 113 6.28 12.48 -5.14
C ALA A 113 6.83 11.05 -5.08
N GLU A 114 7.71 10.65 -6.01
CA GLU A 114 8.36 9.35 -5.98
C GLU A 114 9.31 9.23 -4.78
N ILE A 115 10.04 10.30 -4.47
CA ILE A 115 10.91 10.34 -3.28
C ILE A 115 10.07 10.20 -2.00
N ASP A 116 8.94 10.87 -1.90
CA ASP A 116 8.06 10.80 -0.74
C ASP A 116 7.53 9.37 -0.52
N LEU A 117 7.13 8.68 -1.58
CA LEU A 117 6.71 7.28 -1.51
C LEU A 117 7.86 6.34 -1.11
N ILE A 118 9.04 6.53 -1.69
CA ILE A 118 10.24 5.75 -1.35
C ILE A 118 10.61 5.96 0.12
N VAL A 119 10.57 7.20 0.60
CA VAL A 119 10.87 7.55 2.00
C VAL A 119 9.86 6.93 2.96
N ASP A 120 8.57 6.93 2.62
CA ASP A 120 7.53 6.27 3.42
C ASP A 120 7.84 4.77 3.58
N TYR A 121 8.15 4.08 2.49
CA TYR A 121 8.50 2.66 2.52
C TYR A 121 9.81 2.40 3.28
N ILE A 122 10.89 3.10 2.95
CA ILE A 122 12.18 2.90 3.62
C ILE A 122 12.08 3.20 5.11
N HIS A 123 11.33 4.23 5.50
CA HIS A 123 11.13 4.56 6.91
C HIS A 123 10.35 3.49 7.68
N SER A 124 9.54 2.67 7.00
CA SER A 124 8.80 1.56 7.62
C SER A 124 9.65 0.31 7.91
N LEU A 125 10.90 0.25 7.42
CA LEU A 125 11.80 -0.89 7.57
C LEU A 125 12.51 -0.94 8.97
#